data_a53704aee3b22915460d4fa4d935e51b
#
_entry.id   a53704aee3b22915460d4fa4d935e51b
#
_cell.length_a   1.000
_cell.length_b   1.000
_cell.length_c   1.000
_cell.angle_alpha   90.00
_cell.angle_beta   90.00
_cell.angle_gamma   90.00
#
_symmetry.space_group_name_H-M   'P 1'
#
loop_
_entity.id
_entity.type
_entity.pdbx_description
1 polymer ?
#
loop_
_entity_poly.entity_id
_entity_poly.type
_entity_poly.pdbx_seq_one_letter_code
_entity_poly.pdbx_strand_id
1 'polypeptide(L)'
;MNESKSAFAAIVGKANVGKSSILNRLIGSKIAIVSGNPQTTRTKIMGVLTTDDNVQLVFTDTPGFFKPKDKLGEYMVEAVNDSISGVEECLFVVDATDKELNAAEKELINKFRSAKMPVITALNKIDMISRKEELISKIAALSEQYDFEAIVPVSAKTGEGIEALLSELKKHAENSPHFFPDDTLTDQPERVLAAEMIREKMLRLLDKEIPHGVAVSIELMRERDTSDIMDVEATIYCERESHKGIIIGKGGSMLKKISTFAREDMEKFFGIKVNLRCWVKVKEDWRNREGLIHNFGLD
;
A
#
# COMPACT_ATOMS: atom_id res chain seq x y z
N MET A 1 -27.77 -21.30 -7.12
CA MET A 1 -26.50 -20.53 -7.37
C MET A 1 -26.60 -19.35 -6.46
N ASN A 2 -25.63 -19.12 -5.58
CA ASN A 2 -25.62 -17.89 -4.79
C ASN A 2 -25.46 -16.71 -5.76
N GLU A 3 -26.29 -15.69 -5.59
CA GLU A 3 -26.15 -14.44 -6.33
C GLU A 3 -24.78 -13.85 -6.04
N SER A 4 -24.11 -13.34 -7.08
CA SER A 4 -22.80 -12.67 -6.91
C SER A 4 -23.00 -11.35 -6.19
N LYS A 5 -22.05 -11.01 -5.32
CA LYS A 5 -22.02 -9.75 -4.59
C LYS A 5 -20.70 -9.06 -4.73
N SER A 6 -20.70 -7.74 -4.71
CA SER A 6 -19.48 -6.96 -4.79
C SER A 6 -19.56 -5.71 -3.91
N ALA A 7 -18.39 -5.26 -3.42
CA ALA A 7 -18.25 -3.97 -2.76
C ALA A 7 -16.85 -3.37 -3.03
N PHE A 8 -16.79 -2.04 -3.10
CA PHE A 8 -15.55 -1.28 -3.13
C PHE A 8 -15.26 -0.71 -1.74
N ALA A 9 -14.05 -0.92 -1.24
CA ALA A 9 -13.61 -0.45 0.06
C ALA A 9 -12.32 0.37 -0.04
N ALA A 10 -12.33 1.62 0.43
CA ALA A 10 -11.12 2.42 0.53
C ALA A 10 -10.37 2.14 1.84
N ILE A 11 -9.10 1.76 1.77
CA ILE A 11 -8.25 1.56 2.94
C ILE A 11 -7.54 2.87 3.26
N VAL A 12 -7.93 3.51 4.34
CA VAL A 12 -7.45 4.84 4.74
C VAL A 12 -6.88 4.84 6.17
N GLY A 13 -6.07 5.82 6.48
CA GLY A 13 -5.44 5.99 7.79
C GLY A 13 -4.10 6.71 7.67
N LYS A 14 -3.48 7.07 8.78
CA LYS A 14 -2.18 7.74 8.77
C LYS A 14 -1.06 6.85 8.22
N ALA A 15 0.13 7.42 8.03
CA ALA A 15 1.29 6.63 7.62
C ALA A 15 1.68 5.59 8.69
N ASN A 16 2.16 4.43 8.23
CA ASN A 16 2.71 3.34 9.06
C ASN A 16 1.73 2.62 10.00
N VAL A 17 0.42 2.80 9.88
CA VAL A 17 -0.57 2.03 10.65
C VAL A 17 -0.75 0.59 10.15
N GLY A 18 -0.25 0.28 8.94
CA GLY A 18 -0.27 -1.06 8.36
C GLY A 18 -1.34 -1.30 7.29
N LYS A 19 -1.80 -0.25 6.58
CA LYS A 19 -2.78 -0.34 5.49
C LYS A 19 -2.40 -1.39 4.45
N SER A 20 -1.26 -1.22 3.79
CA SER A 20 -0.73 -2.15 2.79
C SER A 20 -0.48 -3.55 3.34
N SER A 21 -0.14 -3.66 4.64
CA SER A 21 0.02 -4.98 5.29
C SER A 21 -1.32 -5.69 5.45
N ILE A 22 -2.38 -4.97 5.82
CA ILE A 22 -3.74 -5.51 5.90
C ILE A 22 -4.22 -5.90 4.51
N LEU A 23 -4.04 -5.04 3.48
CA LEU A 23 -4.38 -5.37 2.10
C LEU A 23 -3.72 -6.68 1.66
N ASN A 24 -2.39 -6.79 1.78
CA ASN A 24 -1.66 -8.01 1.41
C ASN A 24 -2.17 -9.25 2.17
N ARG A 25 -2.60 -9.08 3.42
CA ARG A 25 -3.14 -10.15 4.23
C ARG A 25 -4.53 -10.59 3.76
N LEU A 26 -5.40 -9.65 3.43
CA LEU A 26 -6.73 -9.91 2.88
C LEU A 26 -6.65 -10.60 1.52
N ILE A 27 -5.79 -10.12 0.62
CA ILE A 27 -5.59 -10.68 -0.73
C ILE A 27 -4.84 -12.03 -0.68
N GLY A 28 -4.08 -12.31 0.38
CA GLY A 28 -3.24 -13.51 0.47
C GLY A 28 -1.95 -13.46 -0.37
N SER A 29 -1.68 -12.33 -1.03
CA SER A 29 -0.51 -12.10 -1.89
C SER A 29 0.11 -10.72 -1.65
N LYS A 30 1.39 -10.57 -1.98
CA LYS A 30 2.11 -9.30 -1.82
C LYS A 30 1.93 -8.40 -3.04
N ILE A 31 0.81 -7.70 -3.12
CA ILE A 31 0.52 -6.73 -4.19
C ILE A 31 0.94 -5.30 -3.84
N ALA A 32 1.08 -4.98 -2.57
CA ALA A 32 1.52 -3.68 -2.08
C ALA A 32 2.83 -3.81 -1.31
N ILE A 33 3.70 -2.81 -1.44
CA ILE A 33 4.97 -2.79 -0.70
C ILE A 33 4.76 -2.38 0.75
N VAL A 34 5.60 -2.92 1.64
CA VAL A 34 5.52 -2.68 3.07
C VAL A 34 6.87 -2.24 3.62
N SER A 35 6.92 -1.11 4.30
CA SER A 35 8.10 -0.66 5.03
C SER A 35 7.72 0.06 6.33
N GLY A 36 8.69 0.21 7.24
CA GLY A 36 8.55 1.04 8.44
C GLY A 36 8.61 2.55 8.18
N ASN A 37 8.91 2.96 6.94
CA ASN A 37 9.08 4.37 6.58
C ASN A 37 7.74 5.01 6.19
N PRO A 38 7.50 6.29 6.51
CA PRO A 38 6.34 7.02 6.00
C PRO A 38 6.41 7.14 4.47
N GLN A 39 5.27 7.42 3.82
CA GLN A 39 5.16 7.53 2.36
C GLN A 39 5.61 6.26 1.61
N THR A 40 5.34 5.08 2.18
CA THR A 40 5.60 3.79 1.53
C THR A 40 4.72 3.64 0.29
N THR A 41 3.42 3.78 0.42
CA THR A 41 2.46 3.84 -0.71
C THR A 41 2.40 5.27 -1.24
N ARG A 42 2.57 5.46 -2.54
CA ARG A 42 2.54 6.79 -3.20
C ARG A 42 1.37 6.97 -4.14
N THR A 43 0.93 5.90 -4.77
CA THR A 43 -0.22 5.86 -5.68
C THR A 43 -1.30 4.95 -5.11
N LYS A 44 -2.50 5.05 -5.63
CA LYS A 44 -3.57 4.10 -5.32
C LYS A 44 -3.16 2.71 -5.80
N ILE A 45 -3.35 1.70 -4.96
CA ILE A 45 -3.14 0.30 -5.33
C ILE A 45 -4.47 -0.41 -5.17
N MET A 46 -4.99 -0.95 -6.26
CA MET A 46 -6.22 -1.74 -6.23
C MET A 46 -5.87 -3.20 -5.95
N GLY A 47 -6.57 -3.79 -4.98
CA GLY A 47 -6.51 -5.20 -4.67
C GLY A 47 -7.87 -5.83 -4.80
N VAL A 48 -7.97 -6.99 -5.43
CA VAL A 48 -9.22 -7.72 -5.67
C VAL A 48 -9.18 -9.03 -4.90
N LEU A 49 -10.22 -9.28 -4.12
CA LEU A 49 -10.44 -10.52 -3.40
C LEU A 49 -11.78 -11.12 -3.80
N THR A 50 -11.78 -12.24 -4.50
CA THR A 50 -12.97 -13.04 -4.73
C THR A 50 -12.98 -14.22 -3.76
N THR A 51 -14.06 -14.38 -3.02
CA THR A 51 -14.18 -15.41 -1.99
C THR A 51 -15.05 -16.58 -2.46
N ASP A 52 -14.90 -17.75 -1.84
CA ASP A 52 -15.62 -19.00 -2.22
C ASP A 52 -17.14 -18.88 -2.14
N ASP A 53 -17.67 -17.95 -1.33
CA ASP A 53 -19.09 -17.66 -1.21
C ASP A 53 -19.62 -16.64 -2.24
N ASN A 54 -18.87 -16.42 -3.31
CA ASN A 54 -19.23 -15.59 -4.47
C ASN A 54 -19.37 -14.09 -4.13
N VAL A 55 -18.47 -13.60 -3.24
CA VAL A 55 -18.36 -12.17 -2.91
C VAL A 55 -17.03 -11.64 -3.40
N GLN A 56 -17.05 -10.57 -4.20
CA GLN A 56 -15.86 -9.87 -4.65
C GLN A 56 -15.71 -8.54 -3.92
N LEU A 57 -14.61 -8.39 -3.18
CA LEU A 57 -14.23 -7.13 -2.54
C LEU A 57 -13.09 -6.48 -3.32
N VAL A 58 -13.29 -5.23 -3.70
CA VAL A 58 -12.30 -4.43 -4.41
C VAL A 58 -11.77 -3.36 -3.46
N PHE A 59 -10.52 -3.52 -3.04
CA PHE A 59 -9.84 -2.62 -2.10
C PHE A 59 -9.02 -1.57 -2.84
N THR A 60 -9.06 -0.34 -2.37
CA THR A 60 -8.12 0.70 -2.80
C THR A 60 -7.20 1.07 -1.63
N ASP A 61 -5.94 0.56 -1.63
CA ASP A 61 -4.91 1.03 -0.67
C ASP A 61 -4.46 2.43 -1.08
N THR A 62 -4.45 3.32 -0.11
CA THR A 62 -4.14 4.72 -0.32
C THR A 62 -2.83 5.11 0.34
N PRO A 63 -2.15 6.17 -0.14
CA PRO A 63 -1.09 6.82 0.61
C PRO A 63 -1.53 7.12 2.04
N GLY A 64 -0.58 7.13 2.98
CA GLY A 64 -0.89 7.57 4.35
C GLY A 64 -1.33 9.03 4.36
N PHE A 65 -2.41 9.37 5.05
CA PHE A 65 -2.89 10.74 5.15
C PHE A 65 -1.92 11.58 6.00
N PHE A 66 -1.43 12.69 5.45
CA PHE A 66 -0.45 13.59 6.06
C PHE A 66 -0.54 15.01 5.49
N LYS A 67 0.15 15.98 6.12
CA LYS A 67 0.25 17.32 5.58
C LYS A 67 1.31 17.37 4.48
N PRO A 68 0.97 17.72 3.21
CA PRO A 68 1.92 17.73 2.09
C PRO A 68 3.01 18.80 2.27
N LYS A 69 4.20 18.53 1.73
CA LYS A 69 5.36 19.43 1.76
C LYS A 69 5.92 19.74 0.38
N ASP A 70 5.56 18.95 -0.63
CA ASP A 70 5.96 19.06 -2.02
C ASP A 70 4.78 18.66 -2.93
N LYS A 71 4.91 18.86 -4.24
CA LYS A 71 3.86 18.53 -5.20
C LYS A 71 3.50 17.03 -5.20
N LEU A 72 4.47 16.14 -5.10
CA LEU A 72 4.19 14.72 -4.95
C LEU A 72 3.29 14.45 -3.73
N GLY A 73 3.56 15.12 -2.61
CA GLY A 73 2.74 15.03 -1.41
C GLY A 73 1.30 15.52 -1.63
N GLU A 74 1.11 16.56 -2.45
CA GLU A 74 -0.23 17.06 -2.82
C GLU A 74 -1.01 16.00 -3.59
N TYR A 75 -0.43 15.39 -4.63
CA TYR A 75 -1.03 14.27 -5.38
C TYR A 75 -1.38 13.08 -4.47
N MET A 76 -0.49 12.74 -3.53
CA MET A 76 -0.77 11.66 -2.56
C MET A 76 -1.98 11.96 -1.67
N VAL A 77 -2.17 13.19 -1.23
CA VAL A 77 -3.33 13.58 -0.40
C VAL A 77 -4.61 13.63 -1.24
N GLU A 78 -4.53 14.11 -2.48
CA GLU A 78 -5.64 14.08 -3.43
C GLU A 78 -6.09 12.64 -3.71
N ALA A 79 -5.16 11.72 -3.93
CA ALA A 79 -5.44 10.30 -4.11
C ALA A 79 -6.23 9.70 -2.94
N VAL A 80 -5.97 10.11 -1.68
CA VAL A 80 -6.77 9.68 -0.52
C VAL A 80 -8.18 10.25 -0.59
N ASN A 81 -8.32 11.54 -0.89
CA ASN A 81 -9.63 12.20 -0.95
C ASN A 81 -10.53 11.58 -2.01
N ASP A 82 -10.00 11.33 -3.21
CA ASP A 82 -10.73 10.72 -4.30
C ASP A 82 -11.13 9.27 -3.99
N SER A 83 -10.29 8.55 -3.24
CA SER A 83 -10.57 7.15 -2.90
C SER A 83 -11.75 7.01 -1.93
N ILE A 84 -12.04 8.04 -1.13
CA ILE A 84 -13.21 8.05 -0.23
C ILE A 84 -14.50 8.36 -1.02
N SER A 85 -14.40 9.02 -2.17
CA SER A 85 -15.55 9.56 -2.90
C SER A 85 -16.13 8.60 -3.93
N GLY A 86 -16.18 7.35 -3.78
CA GLY A 86 -16.72 6.46 -4.82
C GLY A 86 -16.70 5.01 -4.43
N VAL A 87 -16.79 4.79 -3.13
CA VAL A 87 -16.79 3.45 -2.52
C VAL A 87 -18.01 3.29 -1.62
N GLU A 88 -18.43 2.06 -1.41
CA GLU A 88 -19.55 1.72 -0.53
C GLU A 88 -19.15 1.83 0.93
N GLU A 89 -17.87 1.62 1.26
CA GLU A 89 -17.36 1.64 2.62
C GLU A 89 -15.90 2.10 2.72
N CYS A 90 -15.49 2.51 3.92
CA CYS A 90 -14.08 2.76 4.23
C CYS A 90 -13.57 1.80 5.30
N LEU A 91 -12.39 1.24 5.06
CA LEU A 91 -11.61 0.53 6.06
C LEU A 91 -10.62 1.52 6.70
N PHE A 92 -10.97 2.03 7.88
CA PHE A 92 -10.11 2.94 8.63
C PHE A 92 -9.12 2.17 9.48
N VAL A 93 -7.83 2.28 9.18
CA VAL A 93 -6.77 1.56 9.90
C VAL A 93 -6.13 2.46 10.93
N VAL A 94 -6.19 2.03 12.19
CA VAL A 94 -5.64 2.73 13.36
C VAL A 94 -4.59 1.84 14.04
N ASP A 95 -3.54 2.46 14.55
CA ASP A 95 -2.48 1.76 15.29
C ASP A 95 -2.86 1.60 16.76
N ALA A 96 -3.00 0.38 17.23
CA ALA A 96 -3.35 0.08 18.62
C ALA A 96 -2.29 0.55 19.64
N THR A 97 -1.06 0.80 19.21
CA THR A 97 0.02 1.28 20.08
C THR A 97 -0.02 2.78 20.33
N ASP A 98 -0.77 3.54 19.53
CA ASP A 98 -0.91 4.98 19.74
C ASP A 98 -1.76 5.31 20.98
N LYS A 99 -1.39 6.33 21.70
CA LYS A 99 -2.15 6.76 22.88
C LYS A 99 -3.48 7.41 22.52
N GLU A 100 -3.47 8.25 21.48
CA GLU A 100 -4.63 9.03 21.02
C GLU A 100 -4.58 9.17 19.49
N LEU A 101 -5.74 9.46 18.90
CA LEU A 101 -5.84 9.84 17.50
C LEU A 101 -5.14 11.17 17.24
N ASN A 102 -4.31 11.22 16.22
CA ASN A 102 -3.63 12.45 15.82
C ASN A 102 -4.53 13.37 14.97
N ALA A 103 -4.02 14.53 14.59
CA ALA A 103 -4.78 15.52 13.80
C ALA A 103 -5.23 14.98 12.43
N ALA A 104 -4.40 14.16 11.78
CA ALA A 104 -4.72 13.56 10.47
C ALA A 104 -5.84 12.53 10.59
N GLU A 105 -5.85 11.71 11.62
CA GLU A 105 -6.91 10.71 11.89
C GLU A 105 -8.23 11.41 12.26
N LYS A 106 -8.19 12.47 13.06
CA LYS A 106 -9.36 13.29 13.38
C LYS A 106 -9.94 13.99 12.14
N GLU A 107 -9.08 14.45 11.23
CA GLU A 107 -9.51 15.02 9.94
C GLU A 107 -10.20 13.98 9.05
N LEU A 108 -9.69 12.75 8.97
CA LEU A 108 -10.36 11.64 8.27
C LEU A 108 -11.74 11.35 8.86
N ILE A 109 -11.88 11.28 10.18
CA ILE A 109 -13.17 11.09 10.86
C ILE A 109 -14.16 12.21 10.51
N ASN A 110 -13.71 13.47 10.43
CA ASN A 110 -14.57 14.57 10.00
C ASN A 110 -15.02 14.42 8.53
N LYS A 111 -14.16 13.91 7.65
CA LYS A 111 -14.54 13.59 6.26
C LYS A 111 -15.59 12.47 6.21
N PHE A 112 -15.42 11.39 6.97
CA PHE A 112 -16.42 10.32 7.09
C PHE A 112 -17.77 10.85 7.54
N ARG A 113 -17.77 11.72 8.56
CA ARG A 113 -18.99 12.35 9.07
C ARG A 113 -19.69 13.22 8.02
N SER A 114 -18.90 14.00 7.26
CA SER A 114 -19.44 14.86 6.18
C SER A 114 -20.01 14.04 5.03
N ALA A 115 -19.39 12.93 4.70
CA ALA A 115 -19.82 12.03 3.63
C ALA A 115 -20.90 11.01 4.07
N LYS A 116 -21.19 10.91 5.38
CA LYS A 116 -22.03 9.85 5.97
C LYS A 116 -21.56 8.45 5.55
N MET A 117 -20.27 8.24 5.52
CA MET A 117 -19.62 7.05 5.00
C MET A 117 -19.73 5.89 5.99
N PRO A 118 -20.16 4.69 5.59
CA PRO A 118 -20.01 3.49 6.41
C PRO A 118 -18.52 3.21 6.63
N VAL A 119 -18.11 3.05 7.88
CA VAL A 119 -16.69 2.86 8.23
C VAL A 119 -16.51 1.66 9.15
N ILE A 120 -15.68 0.72 8.70
CA ILE A 120 -15.16 -0.35 9.54
C ILE A 120 -13.76 0.06 10.00
N THR A 121 -13.49 -0.03 11.30
CA THR A 121 -12.17 0.29 11.84
C THR A 121 -11.36 -0.97 12.12
N ALA A 122 -10.19 -1.09 11.49
CA ALA A 122 -9.18 -2.09 11.86
C ALA A 122 -8.23 -1.49 12.90
N LEU A 123 -8.34 -1.90 14.16
CA LEU A 123 -7.41 -1.54 15.22
C LEU A 123 -6.21 -2.48 15.14
N ASN A 124 -5.17 -2.08 14.40
CA ASN A 124 -4.05 -2.93 14.00
C ASN A 124 -2.89 -2.91 15.02
N LYS A 125 -1.99 -3.89 14.92
CA LYS A 125 -0.81 -4.13 15.75
C LYS A 125 -1.16 -4.57 17.17
N ILE A 126 -2.24 -5.31 17.35
CA ILE A 126 -2.61 -5.84 18.67
C ILE A 126 -1.57 -6.82 19.22
N ASP A 127 -0.73 -7.41 18.38
CA ASP A 127 0.43 -8.21 18.77
C ASP A 127 1.46 -7.45 19.63
N MET A 128 1.38 -6.10 19.66
CA MET A 128 2.21 -5.24 20.49
C MET A 128 1.52 -4.79 21.78
N ILE A 129 0.25 -5.14 21.98
CA ILE A 129 -0.52 -4.81 23.19
C ILE A 129 -0.46 -5.97 24.16
N SER A 130 0.08 -5.73 25.35
CA SER A 130 0.29 -6.80 26.34
C SER A 130 -0.92 -7.07 27.24
N ARG A 131 -1.83 -6.11 27.40
CA ARG A 131 -2.97 -6.17 28.32
C ARG A 131 -4.30 -5.98 27.62
N LYS A 132 -5.25 -6.90 27.85
CA LYS A 132 -6.59 -6.82 27.25
C LYS A 132 -7.37 -5.56 27.66
N GLU A 133 -7.18 -5.10 28.89
CA GLU A 133 -7.85 -3.89 29.42
C GLU A 133 -7.45 -2.64 28.62
N GLU A 134 -6.20 -2.58 28.16
CA GLU A 134 -5.72 -1.50 27.31
C GLU A 134 -6.41 -1.51 25.94
N LEU A 135 -6.60 -2.69 25.36
CA LEU A 135 -7.31 -2.84 24.07
C LEU A 135 -8.79 -2.45 24.22
N ILE A 136 -9.46 -2.91 25.29
CA ILE A 136 -10.88 -2.55 25.56
C ILE A 136 -11.03 -1.03 25.72
N SER A 137 -10.13 -0.39 26.48
CA SER A 137 -10.15 1.06 26.67
C SER A 137 -9.97 1.82 25.35
N LYS A 138 -9.13 1.32 24.44
CA LYS A 138 -8.93 1.92 23.11
C LYS A 138 -10.16 1.78 22.21
N ILE A 139 -10.80 0.62 22.22
CA ILE A 139 -12.05 0.38 21.48
C ILE A 139 -13.14 1.35 21.97
N ALA A 140 -13.29 1.49 23.29
CA ALA A 140 -14.26 2.42 23.88
C ALA A 140 -13.97 3.88 23.47
N ALA A 141 -12.72 4.32 23.56
CA ALA A 141 -12.35 5.67 23.15
C ALA A 141 -12.54 5.94 21.64
N LEU A 142 -12.36 4.94 20.79
CA LEU A 142 -12.65 5.04 19.35
C LEU A 142 -14.15 5.13 19.08
N SER A 143 -14.97 4.31 19.74
CA SER A 143 -16.43 4.32 19.54
C SER A 143 -17.10 5.66 19.90
N GLU A 144 -16.47 6.46 20.74
CA GLU A 144 -16.92 7.83 21.06
C GLU A 144 -16.64 8.84 19.93
N GLN A 145 -15.73 8.53 19.02
CA GLN A 145 -15.31 9.47 17.96
C GLN A 145 -16.23 9.48 16.73
N TYR A 146 -16.81 8.33 16.40
CA TYR A 146 -17.65 8.15 15.22
C TYR A 146 -18.53 6.90 15.42
N ASP A 147 -19.67 6.84 14.76
CA ASP A 147 -20.56 5.67 14.72
C ASP A 147 -20.01 4.68 13.68
N PHE A 148 -18.97 3.94 14.09
CA PHE A 148 -18.35 2.92 13.23
C PHE A 148 -19.25 1.69 13.12
N GLU A 149 -19.38 1.11 11.92
CA GLU A 149 -20.09 -0.15 11.69
C GLU A 149 -19.50 -1.31 12.53
N ALA A 150 -18.17 -1.31 12.63
CA ALA A 150 -17.44 -2.22 13.51
C ALA A 150 -16.07 -1.67 13.86
N ILE A 151 -15.54 -2.06 15.03
CA ILE A 151 -14.13 -1.86 15.42
C ILE A 151 -13.54 -3.25 15.65
N VAL A 152 -12.68 -3.69 14.72
CA VAL A 152 -12.10 -5.03 14.71
C VAL A 152 -10.63 -4.97 15.12
N PRO A 153 -10.25 -5.56 16.26
CA PRO A 153 -8.85 -5.71 16.63
C PRO A 153 -8.15 -6.70 15.70
N VAL A 154 -7.02 -6.29 15.10
CA VAL A 154 -6.27 -7.12 14.16
C VAL A 154 -4.77 -7.04 14.36
N SER A 155 -4.05 -8.05 13.91
CA SER A 155 -2.61 -7.99 13.66
C SER A 155 -2.32 -8.41 12.22
N ALA A 156 -2.02 -7.47 11.37
CA ALA A 156 -1.57 -7.77 10.00
C ALA A 156 -0.28 -8.61 9.99
N LYS A 157 0.52 -8.57 11.05
CA LYS A 157 1.75 -9.35 11.20
C LYS A 157 1.47 -10.82 11.48
N THR A 158 0.61 -11.14 12.42
CA THR A 158 0.29 -12.52 12.84
C THR A 158 -0.87 -13.13 12.05
N GLY A 159 -1.76 -12.30 11.50
CA GLY A 159 -3.01 -12.70 10.85
C GLY A 159 -4.21 -12.73 11.80
N GLU A 160 -4.00 -12.47 13.10
CA GLU A 160 -5.08 -12.44 14.08
C GLU A 160 -6.14 -11.38 13.72
N GLY A 161 -7.42 -11.75 13.80
CA GLY A 161 -8.56 -10.87 13.54
C GLY A 161 -8.87 -10.61 12.07
N ILE A 162 -8.05 -11.07 11.11
CA ILE A 162 -8.25 -10.78 9.67
C ILE A 162 -9.53 -11.44 9.12
N GLU A 163 -9.86 -12.65 9.55
CA GLU A 163 -11.12 -13.31 9.14
C GLU A 163 -12.35 -12.58 9.68
N ALA A 164 -12.29 -12.10 10.93
CA ALA A 164 -13.35 -11.28 11.50
C ALA A 164 -13.51 -9.96 10.73
N LEU A 165 -12.40 -9.32 10.40
CA LEU A 165 -12.40 -8.11 9.56
C LEU A 165 -13.03 -8.37 8.19
N LEU A 166 -12.65 -9.45 7.52
CA LEU A 166 -13.22 -9.85 6.24
C LEU A 166 -14.73 -10.09 6.35
N SER A 167 -15.18 -10.73 7.43
CA SER A 167 -16.60 -10.97 7.67
C SER A 167 -17.41 -9.67 7.82
N GLU A 168 -16.84 -8.65 8.47
CA GLU A 168 -17.49 -7.34 8.57
C GLU A 168 -17.59 -6.64 7.21
N LEU A 169 -16.47 -6.61 6.45
CA LEU A 169 -16.40 -6.01 5.11
C LEU A 169 -17.42 -6.63 4.14
N LYS A 170 -17.63 -7.94 4.19
CA LYS A 170 -18.61 -8.63 3.33
C LYS A 170 -20.07 -8.21 3.58
N LYS A 171 -20.41 -7.64 4.74
CA LYS A 171 -21.80 -7.25 5.05
C LYS A 171 -22.31 -6.12 4.17
N HIS A 172 -21.41 -5.29 3.65
CA HIS A 172 -21.71 -4.16 2.77
C HIS A 172 -21.71 -4.53 1.28
N ALA A 173 -21.39 -5.79 0.94
CA ALA A 173 -21.43 -6.24 -0.45
C ALA A 173 -22.88 -6.38 -0.94
N GLU A 174 -23.20 -5.67 -2.02
CA GLU A 174 -24.50 -5.66 -2.67
C GLU A 174 -24.58 -6.66 -3.81
N ASN A 175 -25.80 -7.08 -4.18
CA ASN A 175 -26.03 -7.93 -5.34
C ASN A 175 -25.58 -7.23 -6.61
N SER A 176 -24.48 -7.70 -7.16
CA SER A 176 -23.81 -7.13 -8.32
C SER A 176 -22.96 -8.20 -9.02
N PRO A 177 -22.77 -8.14 -10.35
CA PRO A 177 -21.76 -8.94 -11.02
C PRO A 177 -20.36 -8.62 -10.46
N HIS A 178 -19.44 -9.58 -10.53
CA HIS A 178 -18.04 -9.29 -10.26
C HIS A 178 -17.48 -8.31 -11.30
N PHE A 179 -16.70 -7.35 -10.85
CA PHE A 179 -16.10 -6.30 -11.69
C PHE A 179 -14.82 -6.77 -12.34
N PHE A 180 -14.16 -7.77 -11.77
CA PHE A 180 -12.92 -8.36 -12.25
C PHE A 180 -13.05 -9.88 -12.40
N PRO A 181 -12.26 -10.53 -13.26
CA PRO A 181 -12.12 -11.99 -13.25
C PRO A 181 -11.78 -12.50 -11.83
N ASP A 182 -12.30 -13.67 -11.48
CA ASP A 182 -12.23 -14.19 -10.10
C ASP A 182 -10.80 -14.48 -9.61
N ASP A 183 -9.87 -14.70 -10.51
CA ASP A 183 -8.45 -14.94 -10.26
C ASP A 183 -7.60 -13.65 -10.23
N THR A 184 -8.21 -12.49 -10.48
CA THR A 184 -7.52 -11.20 -10.44
C THR A 184 -7.15 -10.86 -8.99
N LEU A 185 -5.89 -10.50 -8.76
CA LEU A 185 -5.40 -10.04 -7.45
C LEU A 185 -5.23 -8.52 -7.40
N THR A 186 -4.95 -7.88 -8.52
CA THR A 186 -4.72 -6.44 -8.64
C THR A 186 -4.89 -5.99 -10.09
N ASP A 187 -5.22 -4.73 -10.29
CA ASP A 187 -5.23 -4.07 -11.60
C ASP A 187 -3.87 -3.47 -11.99
N GLN A 188 -2.90 -3.52 -11.05
CA GLN A 188 -1.61 -2.87 -11.28
C GLN A 188 -0.81 -3.58 -12.37
N PRO A 189 -0.30 -2.85 -13.38
CA PRO A 189 0.61 -3.41 -14.37
C PRO A 189 1.84 -4.04 -13.70
N GLU A 190 2.30 -5.18 -14.20
CA GLU A 190 3.48 -5.89 -13.67
C GLU A 190 4.73 -4.99 -13.56
N ARG A 191 4.89 -4.04 -14.50
CA ARG A 191 5.98 -3.05 -14.44
C ARG A 191 5.92 -2.16 -13.21
N VAL A 192 4.72 -1.77 -12.78
CA VAL A 192 4.52 -0.96 -11.58
C VAL A 192 4.87 -1.79 -10.35
N LEU A 193 4.41 -3.04 -10.28
CA LEU A 193 4.77 -3.95 -9.18
C LEU A 193 6.28 -4.19 -9.10
N ALA A 194 6.94 -4.41 -10.23
CA ALA A 194 8.40 -4.58 -10.29
C ALA A 194 9.14 -3.31 -9.81
N ALA A 195 8.71 -2.12 -10.23
CA ALA A 195 9.28 -0.85 -9.78
C ALA A 195 9.12 -0.67 -8.26
N GLU A 196 7.93 -0.97 -7.73
CA GLU A 196 7.64 -0.88 -6.30
C GLU A 196 8.45 -1.90 -5.47
N MET A 197 8.66 -3.12 -5.98
CA MET A 197 9.54 -4.10 -5.31
C MET A 197 10.98 -3.57 -5.18
N ILE A 198 11.52 -2.90 -6.19
CA ILE A 198 12.84 -2.25 -6.11
C ILE A 198 12.79 -1.11 -5.08
N ARG A 199 11.76 -0.27 -5.11
CA ARG A 199 11.60 0.87 -4.21
C ARG A 199 11.46 0.41 -2.73
N GLU A 200 10.77 -0.69 -2.48
CA GLU A 200 10.69 -1.29 -1.14
C GLU A 200 12.07 -1.62 -0.57
N LYS A 201 12.96 -2.21 -1.38
CA LYS A 201 14.31 -2.55 -0.91
C LYS A 201 15.12 -1.30 -0.59
N MET A 202 14.93 -0.22 -1.33
CA MET A 202 15.54 1.07 -1.00
C MET A 202 15.00 1.65 0.31
N LEU A 203 13.67 1.59 0.52
CA LEU A 203 13.05 2.00 1.79
C LEU A 203 13.56 1.21 3.00
N ARG A 204 13.92 -0.07 2.80
CA ARG A 204 14.40 -0.95 3.88
C ARG A 204 15.92 -0.88 4.12
N LEU A 205 16.70 -0.55 3.10
CA LEU A 205 18.17 -0.63 3.14
C LEU A 205 18.86 0.72 3.22
N LEU A 206 18.15 1.80 2.92
CA LEU A 206 18.67 3.17 2.96
C LEU A 206 18.02 3.95 4.09
N ASP A 207 18.78 4.89 4.64
CA ASP A 207 18.37 5.67 5.79
C ASP A 207 18.01 7.12 5.44
N LYS A 208 17.39 7.81 6.40
CA LYS A 208 17.04 9.24 6.36
C LYS A 208 16.15 9.59 5.17
N GLU A 209 16.47 10.70 4.49
CA GLU A 209 15.67 11.25 3.39
C GLU A 209 15.93 10.59 2.02
N ILE A 210 16.97 9.76 1.90
CA ILE A 210 17.37 9.19 0.61
C ILE A 210 16.26 8.35 -0.02
N PRO A 211 15.64 7.39 0.69
CA PRO A 211 14.59 6.56 0.09
C PRO A 211 13.31 7.34 -0.24
N HIS A 212 13.09 8.50 0.38
CA HIS A 212 11.95 9.37 0.08
C HIS A 212 12.14 10.17 -1.21
N GLY A 213 13.39 10.45 -1.60
CA GLY A 213 13.75 11.17 -2.82
C GLY A 213 14.03 10.30 -4.02
N VAL A 214 13.58 9.04 -4.05
CA VAL A 214 13.79 8.13 -5.18
C VAL A 214 12.53 7.82 -5.95
N ALA A 215 12.66 7.65 -7.26
CA ALA A 215 11.65 7.05 -8.13
C ALA A 215 12.27 5.91 -8.93
N VAL A 216 11.48 4.95 -9.37
CA VAL A 216 11.92 3.81 -10.18
C VAL A 216 11.09 3.73 -11.44
N SER A 217 11.75 3.63 -12.60
CA SER A 217 11.12 3.38 -13.88
C SER A 217 11.62 2.04 -14.43
N ILE A 218 10.69 1.22 -14.91
CA ILE A 218 11.02 -0.01 -15.64
C ILE A 218 11.10 0.31 -17.12
N GLU A 219 12.32 0.28 -17.68
CA GLU A 219 12.58 0.58 -19.08
C GLU A 219 12.26 -0.63 -19.98
N LEU A 220 12.60 -1.84 -19.53
CA LEU A 220 12.34 -3.10 -20.20
C LEU A 220 11.80 -4.12 -19.21
N MET A 221 10.77 -4.85 -19.62
CA MET A 221 10.27 -6.06 -18.95
C MET A 221 9.77 -7.01 -20.02
N ARG A 222 10.49 -8.10 -20.24
CA ARG A 222 10.22 -9.04 -21.32
C ARG A 222 10.69 -10.44 -20.98
N GLU A 223 9.86 -11.43 -21.21
CA GLU A 223 10.24 -12.84 -21.19
C GLU A 223 11.11 -13.18 -22.40
N ARG A 224 12.08 -14.06 -22.23
CA ARG A 224 12.94 -14.54 -23.31
C ARG A 224 12.24 -15.68 -24.06
N ASP A 225 12.29 -15.62 -25.39
CA ASP A 225 11.68 -16.65 -26.25
C ASP A 225 12.38 -18.02 -26.09
N THR A 226 13.59 -18.08 -25.53
CA THR A 226 14.46 -19.28 -25.50
C THR A 226 14.68 -19.86 -24.10
N SER A 227 14.13 -19.24 -23.06
CA SER A 227 14.32 -19.69 -21.67
C SER A 227 13.29 -19.07 -20.76
N ASP A 228 12.92 -19.76 -19.66
CA ASP A 228 12.05 -19.25 -18.60
C ASP A 228 12.73 -18.18 -17.74
N ILE A 229 13.14 -17.09 -18.39
CA ILE A 229 13.80 -15.94 -17.75
C ILE A 229 13.16 -14.65 -18.25
N MET A 230 12.75 -13.81 -17.33
CA MET A 230 12.28 -12.45 -17.59
C MET A 230 13.46 -11.47 -17.45
N ASP A 231 13.77 -10.74 -18.51
CA ASP A 231 14.71 -9.61 -18.45
C ASP A 231 13.97 -8.35 -17.94
N VAL A 232 14.49 -7.76 -16.87
CA VAL A 232 13.98 -6.53 -16.28
C VAL A 232 15.11 -5.49 -16.22
N GLU A 233 14.89 -4.34 -16.85
CA GLU A 233 15.79 -3.21 -16.81
C GLU A 233 15.11 -2.03 -16.13
N ALA A 234 15.76 -1.50 -15.08
CA ALA A 234 15.21 -0.44 -14.25
C ALA A 234 16.18 0.74 -14.11
N THR A 235 15.63 1.95 -14.15
CA THR A 235 16.35 3.16 -13.78
C THR A 235 15.85 3.68 -12.44
N ILE A 236 16.75 3.81 -11.47
CA ILE A 236 16.51 4.42 -10.18
C ILE A 236 16.88 5.90 -10.29
N TYR A 237 15.93 6.79 -10.09
CA TYR A 237 16.16 8.23 -10.06
C TYR A 237 16.31 8.71 -8.62
N CYS A 238 17.26 9.61 -8.38
CA CYS A 238 17.47 10.28 -7.10
C CYS A 238 17.70 11.78 -7.31
N GLU A 239 17.59 12.58 -6.26
CA GLU A 239 17.62 14.04 -6.41
C GLU A 239 19.03 14.65 -6.44
N ARG A 240 20.06 13.95 -5.93
CA ARG A 240 21.42 14.51 -5.78
C ARG A 240 22.50 13.48 -6.08
N GLU A 241 23.66 13.94 -6.54
CA GLU A 241 24.83 13.07 -6.76
C GLU A 241 25.30 12.36 -5.47
N SER A 242 25.20 13.02 -4.31
CA SER A 242 25.50 12.39 -3.02
C SER A 242 24.57 11.20 -2.73
N HIS A 243 23.28 11.30 -3.07
CA HIS A 243 22.31 10.20 -2.94
C HIS A 243 22.66 9.04 -3.87
N LYS A 244 23.04 9.35 -5.12
CA LYS A 244 23.47 8.35 -6.11
C LYS A 244 24.66 7.54 -5.59
N GLY A 245 25.67 8.22 -5.02
CA GLY A 245 26.82 7.54 -4.43
C GLY A 245 26.43 6.56 -3.31
N ILE A 246 25.47 6.92 -2.45
CA ILE A 246 24.99 6.06 -1.36
C ILE A 246 24.17 4.88 -1.91
N ILE A 247 23.29 5.12 -2.89
CA ILE A 247 22.47 4.07 -3.54
C ILE A 247 23.37 3.04 -4.25
N ILE A 248 24.43 3.48 -4.88
CA ILE A 248 25.41 2.57 -5.53
C ILE A 248 26.24 1.84 -4.46
N GLY A 249 26.73 2.57 -3.47
CA GLY A 249 27.61 2.06 -2.42
C GLY A 249 29.03 1.78 -2.90
N LYS A 250 29.94 1.45 -1.98
CA LYS A 250 31.34 1.16 -2.30
C LYS A 250 31.43 -0.04 -3.26
N GLY A 251 32.03 0.17 -4.44
CA GLY A 251 32.15 -0.88 -5.46
C GLY A 251 30.80 -1.45 -5.95
N GLY A 252 29.70 -0.71 -5.86
CA GLY A 252 28.36 -1.17 -6.28
C GLY A 252 27.65 -2.09 -5.28
N SER A 253 28.18 -2.24 -4.06
CA SER A 253 27.69 -3.22 -3.08
C SER A 253 26.23 -2.99 -2.63
N MET A 254 25.82 -1.73 -2.45
CA MET A 254 24.46 -1.43 -2.02
C MET A 254 23.45 -1.67 -3.16
N LEU A 255 23.76 -1.20 -4.37
CA LEU A 255 22.90 -1.44 -5.53
C LEU A 255 22.76 -2.93 -5.83
N LYS A 256 23.83 -3.72 -5.70
CA LYS A 256 23.80 -5.18 -5.84
C LYS A 256 22.87 -5.80 -4.80
N LYS A 257 22.92 -5.36 -3.53
CA LYS A 257 22.05 -5.86 -2.46
C LYS A 257 20.58 -5.52 -2.72
N ILE A 258 20.29 -4.28 -3.12
CA ILE A 258 18.93 -3.82 -3.51
C ILE A 258 18.40 -4.71 -4.65
N SER A 259 19.16 -4.84 -5.74
CA SER A 259 18.77 -5.63 -6.92
C SER A 259 18.59 -7.11 -6.61
N THR A 260 19.43 -7.70 -5.77
CA THR A 260 19.31 -9.11 -5.37
C THR A 260 17.99 -9.37 -4.64
N PHE A 261 17.69 -8.57 -3.62
CA PHE A 261 16.45 -8.75 -2.85
C PHE A 261 15.19 -8.41 -3.65
N ALA A 262 15.26 -7.41 -4.54
CA ALA A 262 14.16 -7.09 -5.44
C ALA A 262 13.90 -8.23 -6.43
N ARG A 263 14.95 -8.80 -7.02
CA ARG A 263 14.87 -9.96 -7.91
C ARG A 263 14.22 -11.18 -7.24
N GLU A 264 14.63 -11.49 -6.01
CA GLU A 264 14.05 -12.61 -5.25
C GLU A 264 12.55 -12.43 -5.01
N ASP A 265 12.09 -11.21 -4.71
CA ASP A 265 10.66 -10.92 -4.56
C ASP A 265 9.92 -11.02 -5.90
N MET A 266 10.52 -10.52 -7.01
CA MET A 266 9.95 -10.65 -8.36
C MET A 266 9.83 -12.11 -8.78
N GLU A 267 10.88 -12.93 -8.59
CA GLU A 267 10.85 -14.36 -8.91
C GLU A 267 9.75 -15.10 -8.15
N LYS A 268 9.56 -14.74 -6.86
CA LYS A 268 8.49 -15.31 -6.04
C LYS A 268 7.10 -14.90 -6.50
N PHE A 269 6.94 -13.65 -6.93
CA PHE A 269 5.65 -13.11 -7.33
C PHE A 269 5.23 -13.57 -8.73
N PHE A 270 6.14 -13.47 -9.70
CA PHE A 270 5.86 -13.81 -11.10
C PHE A 270 6.00 -15.32 -11.42
N GLY A 271 6.60 -16.10 -10.49
CA GLY A 271 6.80 -17.54 -10.71
C GLY A 271 7.84 -17.91 -11.77
N ILE A 272 8.63 -16.94 -12.25
CA ILE A 272 9.63 -17.08 -13.31
C ILE A 272 10.99 -16.55 -12.84
N LYS A 273 12.09 -17.05 -13.39
CA LYS A 273 13.42 -16.50 -13.12
C LYS A 273 13.57 -15.09 -13.67
N VAL A 274 14.24 -14.21 -12.92
CA VAL A 274 14.40 -12.80 -13.29
C VAL A 274 15.87 -12.42 -13.42
N ASN A 275 16.23 -11.80 -14.56
CA ASN A 275 17.50 -11.13 -14.77
C ASN A 275 17.33 -9.63 -14.61
N LEU A 276 17.54 -9.13 -13.38
CA LEU A 276 17.34 -7.71 -13.05
C LEU A 276 18.62 -6.91 -13.24
N ARG A 277 18.53 -5.82 -13.99
CA ARG A 277 19.58 -4.79 -14.15
C ARG A 277 19.08 -3.45 -13.68
N CYS A 278 19.85 -2.76 -12.84
CA CYS A 278 19.50 -1.44 -12.31
C CYS A 278 20.56 -0.41 -12.61
N TRP A 279 20.15 0.78 -13.03
CA TRP A 279 20.98 1.98 -13.17
C TRP A 279 20.52 3.07 -12.23
N VAL A 280 21.42 3.97 -11.83
CA VAL A 280 21.10 5.10 -10.98
C VAL A 280 21.39 6.40 -11.72
N LYS A 281 20.37 7.26 -11.84
CA LYS A 281 20.44 8.58 -12.49
C LYS A 281 20.01 9.69 -11.54
N VAL A 282 20.58 10.88 -11.68
CA VAL A 282 20.14 12.06 -10.93
C VAL A 282 19.09 12.84 -11.72
N LYS A 283 18.01 13.21 -11.05
CA LYS A 283 16.98 14.12 -11.51
C LYS A 283 16.65 15.08 -10.38
N GLU A 284 17.29 16.24 -10.41
CA GLU A 284 17.15 17.25 -9.35
C GLU A 284 15.71 17.73 -9.22
N ASP A 285 15.26 17.84 -7.98
CA ASP A 285 13.93 18.38 -7.62
C ASP A 285 12.74 17.75 -8.35
N TRP A 286 12.84 16.46 -8.68
CA TRP A 286 11.83 15.76 -9.47
C TRP A 286 10.45 15.73 -8.78
N ARG A 287 10.40 15.76 -7.43
CA ARG A 287 9.15 15.74 -6.65
C ARG A 287 8.31 17.01 -6.80
N ASN A 288 8.89 18.08 -7.30
CA ASN A 288 8.21 19.35 -7.58
C ASN A 288 7.96 19.58 -9.08
N ARG A 289 8.33 18.63 -9.94
CA ARG A 289 8.17 18.72 -11.41
C ARG A 289 7.04 17.83 -11.89
N GLU A 290 5.86 18.40 -12.16
CA GLU A 290 4.66 17.67 -12.60
C GLU A 290 4.94 16.70 -13.74
N GLY A 291 5.63 17.12 -14.81
CA GLY A 291 5.96 16.25 -15.93
C GLY A 291 6.84 15.04 -15.55
N LEU A 292 7.68 15.14 -14.49
CA LEU A 292 8.45 14.00 -14.02
C LEU A 292 7.62 13.09 -13.11
N ILE A 293 6.74 13.66 -12.29
CA ILE A 293 5.78 12.91 -11.46
C ILE A 293 4.89 12.06 -12.37
N HIS A 294 4.31 12.68 -13.40
CA HIS A 294 3.51 11.99 -14.42
C HIS A 294 4.29 10.90 -15.16
N ASN A 295 5.51 11.19 -15.62
CA ASN A 295 6.36 10.20 -16.30
C ASN A 295 6.74 8.99 -15.42
N PHE A 296 6.71 9.15 -14.10
CA PHE A 296 6.93 8.07 -13.16
C PHE A 296 5.65 7.34 -12.75
N GLY A 297 4.48 7.77 -13.26
CA GLY A 297 3.17 7.21 -12.92
C GLY A 297 2.80 7.44 -11.44
N LEU A 298 3.10 8.64 -10.91
CA LEU A 298 2.91 9.00 -9.50
C LEU A 298 1.86 10.11 -9.29
N ASP A 299 1.05 10.41 -10.26
CA ASP A 299 -0.06 11.37 -10.25
C ASP A 299 -1.43 10.70 -10.17
#